data_00fe85b382cf65a1797b58eef5039f50
#
_entry.id   00fe85b382cf65a1797b58eef5039f50
#
_cell.length_a   1.000
_cell.length_b   1.000
_cell.length_c   1.000
_cell.angle_alpha   90.00
_cell.angle_beta   90.00
_cell.angle_gamma   90.00
#
_symmetry.space_group_name_H-M   'P 1'
#
loop_
_entity.id
_entity.type
_entity.pdbx_description
1 polymer ?
#
loop_
_entity_poly.entity_id
_entity_poly.type
_entity_poly.pdbx_seq_one_letter_code
_entity_poly.pdbx_strand_id
1 'polypeptide(L)'
;MVLESVVVLDLLTRPIAAYGEHSESIGGIVIVNALGAQVRPDLVDRLIELYCDWRTGCAEVQAAWERFRTASSGDRRIAFAAYLAALDREESACEFYARQVRVVAARCQPRAATAG
;
A
#
# COMPACT_ATOMS: atom_id res chain seq x y z
N MET A 1 3.74 4.29 -12.58
CA MET A 1 2.77 3.70 -11.68
C MET A 1 3.39 2.71 -10.74
N VAL A 2 3.99 1.68 -11.31
CA VAL A 2 4.63 0.66 -10.48
C VAL A 2 5.74 1.26 -9.65
N LEU A 3 6.46 2.21 -10.20
CA LEU A 3 7.54 2.86 -9.46
C LEU A 3 7.01 3.63 -8.26
N GLU A 4 5.86 4.27 -8.43
CA GLU A 4 5.27 4.97 -7.30
C GLU A 4 4.88 4.01 -6.20
N SER A 5 4.37 2.85 -6.57
CA SER A 5 4.00 1.84 -5.59
C SER A 5 5.22 1.41 -4.79
N VAL A 6 6.32 1.18 -5.47
CA VAL A 6 7.54 0.75 -4.81
C VAL A 6 8.03 1.83 -3.85
N VAL A 7 7.99 3.08 -4.30
CA VAL A 7 8.45 4.18 -3.46
C VAL A 7 7.60 4.30 -2.20
N VAL A 8 6.28 4.22 -2.38
CA VAL A 8 5.39 4.30 -1.23
C VAL A 8 5.66 3.16 -0.27
N LEU A 9 5.83 1.96 -0.80
CA LEU A 9 6.12 0.81 0.04
C LEU A 9 7.42 1.00 0.80
N ASP A 10 8.44 1.49 0.14
CA ASP A 10 9.72 1.74 0.79
C ASP A 10 9.57 2.72 1.93
N LEU A 11 8.86 3.81 1.70
CA LEU A 11 8.70 4.82 2.72
C LEU A 11 7.95 4.29 3.94
N LEU A 12 7.01 3.38 3.72
CA LEU A 12 6.20 2.87 4.81
C LEU A 12 6.85 1.71 5.52
N THR A 13 7.57 0.85 4.80
CA THR A 13 8.12 -0.35 5.41
C THR A 13 9.50 -0.15 5.98
N ARG A 14 10.27 0.75 5.41
CA ARG A 14 11.62 0.99 5.87
C ARG A 14 11.66 1.48 7.32
N PRO A 15 10.84 2.46 7.70
CA PRO A 15 10.81 2.87 9.10
C PRO A 15 10.42 1.75 10.04
N ILE A 16 9.55 0.86 9.60
CA ILE A 16 9.17 -0.27 10.44
C ILE A 16 10.39 -1.12 10.73
N ALA A 17 11.17 -1.42 9.72
CA ALA A 17 12.36 -2.21 9.90
C ALA A 17 13.34 -1.53 10.84
N ALA A 18 13.42 -0.21 10.76
CA ALA A 18 14.33 0.55 11.59
C ALA A 18 13.92 0.50 13.05
N TYR A 19 12.63 0.52 13.30
CA TYR A 19 12.14 0.54 14.68
C TYR A 19 12.00 -0.83 15.28
N GLY A 20 12.09 -1.83 14.50
CA GLY A 20 12.19 -3.21 14.94
C GLY A 20 11.20 -3.66 15.99
N GLU A 21 11.53 -3.42 17.21
CA GLU A 21 10.77 -4.02 18.29
C GLU A 21 9.35 -3.55 18.37
N HIS A 22 9.08 -2.34 17.98
CA HIS A 22 7.73 -1.83 18.10
C HIS A 22 6.93 -2.04 16.84
N SER A 23 7.44 -2.85 15.99
CA SER A 23 6.92 -2.94 14.65
C SER A 23 5.79 -3.93 14.50
N GLU A 24 5.32 -4.50 15.57
CA GLU A 24 4.10 -5.27 15.40
C GLU A 24 3.04 -4.37 14.79
N SER A 25 3.20 -3.09 14.94
CA SER A 25 2.31 -2.17 14.27
C SER A 25 2.58 -2.19 12.79
N ILE A 26 1.55 -1.96 12.04
CA ILE A 26 1.67 -1.77 10.61
C ILE A 26 2.35 -0.43 10.36
N GLY A 27 3.15 -0.36 9.31
CA GLY A 27 3.86 0.86 8.99
C GLY A 27 2.97 2.08 8.91
N GLY A 28 1.75 1.89 8.38
CA GLY A 28 0.82 3.00 8.31
C GLY A 28 0.45 3.53 9.67
N ILE A 29 0.30 2.64 10.63
CA ILE A 29 -0.05 3.05 11.98
C ILE A 29 1.08 3.85 12.61
N VAL A 30 2.30 3.43 12.39
CA VAL A 30 3.45 4.16 12.92
C VAL A 30 3.49 5.58 12.37
N ILE A 31 3.26 5.73 11.07
CA ILE A 31 3.25 7.04 10.44
C ILE A 31 2.14 7.90 11.00
N VAL A 32 0.97 7.31 11.18
CA VAL A 32 -0.17 8.04 11.72
C VAL A 32 0.16 8.55 13.11
N ASN A 33 0.76 7.71 13.94
CA ASN A 33 1.14 8.14 15.27
C ASN A 33 2.15 9.27 15.23
N ALA A 34 3.08 9.20 14.29
CA ALA A 34 4.09 10.25 14.16
C ALA A 34 3.48 11.57 13.72
N LEU A 35 2.44 11.51 12.90
CA LEU A 35 1.77 12.71 12.43
C LEU A 35 0.87 13.30 13.48
N GLY A 36 0.61 12.55 14.54
CA GLY A 36 -0.08 13.09 15.69
C GLY A 36 -1.58 13.08 15.57
N ALA A 37 -2.19 13.65 16.54
CA ALA A 37 -3.64 13.66 16.65
C ALA A 37 -4.30 14.66 15.73
N GLN A 38 -3.57 15.24 14.81
CA GLN A 38 -4.12 16.26 13.93
C GLN A 38 -4.95 15.67 12.80
N VAL A 39 -4.91 14.37 12.63
CA VAL A 39 -5.64 13.71 11.56
C VAL A 39 -6.89 13.08 12.13
N ARG A 40 -8.01 13.28 11.44
CA ARG A 40 -9.27 12.72 11.89
C ARG A 40 -9.21 11.19 11.85
N PRO A 41 -9.81 10.53 12.85
CA PRO A 41 -9.75 9.08 12.91
C PRO A 41 -10.33 8.38 11.69
N ASP A 42 -11.37 8.94 11.07
CA ASP A 42 -11.96 8.30 9.91
C ASP A 42 -10.99 8.29 8.73
N LEU A 43 -10.16 9.32 8.60
CA LEU A 43 -9.16 9.33 7.54
C LEU A 43 -8.10 8.26 7.78
N VAL A 44 -7.75 8.08 9.04
CA VAL A 44 -6.78 7.06 9.42
C VAL A 44 -7.34 5.66 9.19
N ASP A 45 -8.57 5.45 9.58
CA ASP A 45 -9.19 4.15 9.39
C ASP A 45 -9.25 3.79 7.90
N ARG A 46 -9.58 4.77 7.08
CA ARG A 46 -9.62 4.54 5.65
C ARG A 46 -8.24 4.21 5.10
N LEU A 47 -7.23 4.89 5.62
CA LEU A 47 -5.87 4.62 5.18
C LEU A 47 -5.48 3.18 5.48
N ILE A 48 -5.80 2.71 6.67
CA ILE A 48 -5.46 1.35 7.07
C ILE A 48 -6.21 0.34 6.21
N GLU A 49 -7.50 0.58 5.95
CA GLU A 49 -8.27 -0.30 5.09
C GLU A 49 -7.63 -0.43 3.72
N LEU A 50 -7.27 0.71 3.14
CA LEU A 50 -6.72 0.71 1.79
C LEU A 50 -5.33 0.08 1.76
N TYR A 51 -4.57 0.24 2.82
CA TYR A 51 -3.28 -0.42 2.92
C TYR A 51 -3.46 -1.94 2.92
N CYS A 52 -4.41 -2.43 3.72
CA CYS A 52 -4.67 -3.86 3.79
C CYS A 52 -5.14 -4.40 2.45
N ASP A 53 -6.00 -3.65 1.77
CA ASP A 53 -6.48 -4.06 0.45
C ASP A 53 -5.31 -4.18 -0.53
N TRP A 54 -4.42 -3.21 -0.50
CA TRP A 54 -3.27 -3.24 -1.39
C TRP A 54 -2.36 -4.41 -1.07
N ARG A 55 -2.11 -4.67 0.20
CA ARG A 55 -1.25 -5.81 0.58
C ARG A 55 -1.88 -7.13 0.16
N THR A 56 -3.19 -7.24 0.27
CA THR A 56 -3.89 -8.42 -0.21
C THR A 56 -3.69 -8.56 -1.72
N GLY A 57 -3.79 -7.46 -2.44
CA GLY A 57 -3.57 -7.49 -3.88
C GLY A 57 -2.17 -7.95 -4.23
N CYS A 58 -1.17 -7.51 -3.48
CA CYS A 58 0.19 -7.94 -3.71
C CYS A 58 0.34 -9.44 -3.54
N ALA A 59 -0.28 -9.99 -2.50
CA ALA A 59 -0.22 -11.42 -2.27
C ALA A 59 -0.91 -12.19 -3.39
N GLU A 60 -1.99 -11.65 -3.90
CA GLU A 60 -2.70 -12.28 -5.00
C GLU A 60 -1.87 -12.29 -6.28
N VAL A 61 -1.13 -11.21 -6.52
CA VAL A 61 -0.24 -11.17 -7.67
C VAL A 61 0.82 -12.25 -7.56
N GLN A 62 1.40 -12.40 -6.37
CA GLN A 62 2.41 -13.43 -6.16
C GLN A 62 1.85 -14.81 -6.39
N ALA A 63 0.66 -15.08 -5.87
CA ALA A 63 0.03 -16.38 -6.03
C ALA A 63 -0.28 -16.65 -7.50
N ALA A 64 -0.77 -15.63 -8.20
CA ALA A 64 -1.08 -15.79 -9.62
C ALA A 64 0.18 -16.02 -10.46
N TRP A 65 1.25 -15.35 -10.09
CA TRP A 65 2.53 -15.56 -10.77
C TRP A 65 3.02 -16.98 -10.59
N GLU A 66 2.92 -17.53 -9.38
CA GLU A 66 3.33 -18.89 -9.12
C GLU A 66 2.49 -19.87 -9.92
N ARG A 67 1.19 -19.64 -9.99
CA ARG A 67 0.33 -20.52 -10.78
C ARG A 67 0.68 -20.46 -12.25
N PHE A 68 0.99 -19.28 -12.76
CA PHE A 68 1.39 -19.15 -14.15
C PHE A 68 2.72 -19.86 -14.39
N ARG A 69 3.66 -19.67 -13.49
CA ARG A 69 4.99 -20.22 -13.64
C ARG A 69 4.97 -21.74 -13.66
N THR A 70 4.04 -22.33 -12.92
CA THR A 70 3.97 -23.79 -12.80
C THR A 70 2.86 -24.41 -13.63
N ALA A 71 2.15 -23.61 -14.42
CA ALA A 71 1.02 -24.10 -15.19
C ALA A 71 1.49 -25.00 -16.32
N SER A 72 0.67 -26.00 -16.64
CA SER A 72 0.90 -26.83 -17.81
C SER A 72 0.68 -26.00 -19.06
N SER A 73 1.14 -26.53 -20.20
CA SER A 73 0.98 -25.78 -21.44
C SER A 73 -0.48 -25.57 -21.78
N GLY A 74 -1.35 -26.48 -21.38
CA GLY A 74 -2.79 -26.33 -21.64
C GLY A 74 -3.44 -25.24 -20.78
N ASP A 75 -2.91 -25.01 -19.59
CA ASP A 75 -3.49 -24.05 -18.67
C ASP A 75 -2.78 -22.69 -18.67
N ARG A 76 -1.72 -22.60 -19.45
CA ARG A 76 -0.84 -21.43 -19.34
C ARG A 76 -1.53 -20.14 -19.74
N ARG A 77 -2.37 -20.20 -20.76
CA ARG A 77 -3.07 -19.00 -21.22
C ARG A 77 -4.02 -18.49 -20.15
N ILE A 78 -4.75 -19.40 -19.53
CA ILE A 78 -5.70 -19.00 -18.48
C ILE A 78 -4.95 -18.47 -17.28
N ALA A 79 -3.86 -19.12 -16.91
CA ALA A 79 -3.07 -18.67 -15.77
C ALA A 79 -2.46 -17.30 -16.04
N PHE A 80 -2.06 -17.04 -17.27
CA PHE A 80 -1.51 -15.73 -17.61
C PHE A 80 -2.58 -14.65 -17.53
N ALA A 81 -3.78 -14.95 -18.02
CA ALA A 81 -4.88 -13.99 -17.93
C ALA A 81 -5.22 -13.68 -16.48
N ALA A 82 -5.18 -14.70 -15.62
CA ALA A 82 -5.43 -14.49 -14.18
C ALA A 82 -4.34 -13.63 -13.56
N TYR A 83 -3.10 -13.82 -13.99
CA TYR A 83 -2.00 -13.01 -13.50
C TYR A 83 -2.19 -11.55 -13.89
N LEU A 84 -2.56 -11.29 -15.15
CA LEU A 84 -2.79 -9.92 -15.58
C LEU A 84 -3.93 -9.28 -14.82
N ALA A 85 -4.99 -10.04 -14.57
CA ALA A 85 -6.11 -9.51 -13.79
C ALA A 85 -5.68 -9.18 -12.37
N ALA A 86 -4.82 -10.02 -11.78
CA ALA A 86 -4.32 -9.74 -10.45
C ALA A 86 -3.47 -8.48 -10.43
N LEU A 87 -2.67 -8.27 -11.46
CA LEU A 87 -1.87 -7.05 -11.56
C LEU A 87 -2.77 -5.82 -11.63
N ASP A 88 -3.84 -5.90 -12.41
CA ASP A 88 -4.77 -4.76 -12.51
C ASP A 88 -5.39 -4.45 -11.17
N ARG A 89 -5.78 -5.47 -10.43
CA ARG A 89 -6.39 -5.23 -9.12
C ARG A 89 -5.40 -4.64 -8.14
N GLU A 90 -4.17 -5.13 -8.17
CA GLU A 90 -3.14 -4.61 -7.29
C GLU A 90 -2.85 -3.15 -7.62
N GLU A 91 -2.77 -2.83 -8.89
CA GLU A 91 -2.50 -1.46 -9.31
C GLU A 91 -3.61 -0.53 -8.85
N SER A 92 -4.85 -0.93 -9.01
CA SER A 92 -5.97 -0.11 -8.55
C SER A 92 -5.94 0.09 -7.05
N ALA A 93 -5.68 -0.98 -6.30
CA ALA A 93 -5.62 -0.88 -4.85
C ALA A 93 -4.48 0.04 -4.43
N CYS A 94 -3.36 -0.05 -5.11
CA CYS A 94 -2.21 0.79 -4.83
C CYS A 94 -2.54 2.26 -5.06
N GLU A 95 -3.24 2.55 -6.14
CA GLU A 95 -3.60 3.92 -6.46
C GLU A 95 -4.53 4.50 -5.41
N PHE A 96 -5.50 3.73 -4.97
CA PHE A 96 -6.40 4.20 -3.91
C PHE A 96 -5.64 4.48 -2.64
N TYR A 97 -4.74 3.58 -2.28
CA TYR A 97 -3.94 3.77 -1.08
C TYR A 97 -3.05 5.01 -1.21
N ALA A 98 -2.37 5.16 -2.33
CA ALA A 98 -1.48 6.30 -2.53
C ALA A 98 -2.26 7.61 -2.47
N ARG A 99 -3.47 7.62 -3.02
CA ARG A 99 -4.30 8.81 -2.97
C ARG A 99 -4.66 9.16 -1.53
N GLN A 100 -4.98 8.15 -0.75
CA GLN A 100 -5.32 8.40 0.65
C GLN A 100 -4.11 8.87 1.45
N VAL A 101 -2.95 8.35 1.13
CA VAL A 101 -1.72 8.83 1.77
C VAL A 101 -1.57 10.32 1.53
N ARG A 102 -1.81 10.75 0.31
CA ARG A 102 -1.69 12.17 -0.01
C ARG A 102 -2.73 13.00 0.73
N VAL A 103 -3.95 12.46 0.88
CA VAL A 103 -4.98 13.16 1.62
C VAL A 103 -4.55 13.36 3.07
N VAL A 104 -4.04 12.29 3.69
CA VAL A 104 -3.61 12.38 5.07
C VAL A 104 -2.44 13.34 5.19
N ALA A 105 -1.48 13.24 4.28
CA ALA A 105 -0.31 14.10 4.34
C ALA A 105 -0.68 15.57 4.19
N ALA A 106 -1.63 15.85 3.31
CA ALA A 106 -2.06 17.23 3.11
C ALA A 106 -2.70 17.80 4.35
N ARG A 107 -3.47 16.96 5.07
CA ARG A 107 -4.11 17.40 6.28
C ARG A 107 -3.13 17.61 7.42
N CYS A 108 -1.99 16.99 7.34
CA CYS A 108 -0.98 17.11 8.37
C CYS A 108 0.07 18.16 8.07
N GLN A 109 -0.04 18.84 6.96
CA GLN A 109 0.94 19.84 6.60
C GLN A 109 0.90 21.00 7.56
N PRO A 110 2.04 21.50 7.99
CA PRO A 110 2.07 22.60 8.94
C PRO A 110 1.46 23.85 8.33
N ARG A 111 0.57 24.45 9.06
CA ARG A 111 -0.06 25.70 8.62
C ARG A 111 0.93 26.83 8.66
N ALA A 112 1.95 26.69 9.48
CA ALA A 112 2.96 27.72 9.59
C ALA A 112 3.63 28.03 8.26
N ALA A 113 3.71 27.04 7.42
CA ALA A 113 4.31 27.23 6.10
C ALA A 113 3.53 28.26 5.29
N THR A 114 2.23 28.32 5.49
CA THR A 114 1.42 29.27 4.75
C THR A 114 1.41 30.63 5.42
N ALA A 115 1.63 30.64 6.71
CA ALA A 115 1.63 31.90 7.43
C ALA A 115 2.83 32.74 7.08
N GLY A 116 3.89 32.10 6.69
CA GLY A 116 5.11 32.78 6.31
C GLY A 116 4.92 33.69 5.13
#